data_53bfe07f0aaa34b871cb0e988b2d1fd6
#
_entry.id   53bfe07f0aaa34b871cb0e988b2d1fd6
#
_cell.length_a   1.000
_cell.length_b   1.000
_cell.length_c   1.000
_cell.angle_alpha   90.00
_cell.angle_beta   90.00
_cell.angle_gamma   90.00
#
_symmetry.space_group_name_H-M   'P 1'
#
loop_
_entity.id
_entity.type
_entity.pdbx_description
1 polymer ?
#
loop_
_entity_poly.entity_id
_entity_poly.type
_entity_poly.pdbx_seq_one_letter_code
_entity_poly.pdbx_strand_id
1 'polypeptide(L)'
;TPNDPDVVYTKDSSGPRHFDFSPNNKFVYVSNELDGTVYSYEMNNKTGILTEIQRISVFPPTISHERSPPVAGYAAQGMTDGEATTIIIKVADIHITPDGKWLYVSERATNTITAFAVDLHLGNLTYIGSYDTEKMPRGINIDPKGNFVIVAGQKSDHVLVHAINPETGELKLMDRYESGKDPNWIEIVEFN
;
A
#
# COMPACT_ATOMS: atom_id res chain seq x y z
N THR A 1 27.90 1.38 10.79
CA THR A 1 27.33 1.77 12.10
C THR A 1 25.88 2.17 11.91
N PRO A 2 24.98 1.83 12.84
CA PRO A 2 23.61 2.33 12.81
C PRO A 2 23.56 3.86 12.78
N ASN A 3 22.43 4.42 12.28
CA ASN A 3 22.17 5.86 12.37
C ASN A 3 21.97 6.27 13.84
N ASP A 4 21.98 7.56 14.10
CA ASP A 4 21.58 8.16 15.38
C ASP A 4 20.50 9.22 15.10
N PRO A 5 19.22 8.96 15.41
CA PRO A 5 18.68 7.72 16.00
C PRO A 5 18.73 6.52 15.04
N ASP A 6 18.87 5.32 15.59
CA ASP A 6 18.91 4.05 14.85
C ASP A 6 17.52 3.48 14.55
N VAL A 7 16.47 4.06 15.12
CA VAL A 7 15.07 3.65 14.98
C VAL A 7 14.16 4.87 14.78
N VAL A 8 13.20 4.73 13.87
CA VAL A 8 12.09 5.67 13.72
C VAL A 8 10.82 4.99 14.22
N TYR A 9 10.13 5.64 15.15
CA TYR A 9 8.91 5.12 15.75
C TYR A 9 7.68 5.65 15.01
N THR A 10 6.78 4.75 14.65
CA THR A 10 5.41 5.09 14.26
C THR A 10 4.53 5.23 15.52
N LYS A 11 3.28 5.69 15.37
CA LYS A 11 2.31 5.68 16.46
C LYS A 11 2.14 4.26 17.00
N ASP A 12 1.96 4.14 18.32
CA ASP A 12 1.77 2.86 18.99
C ASP A 12 0.70 2.01 18.31
N SER A 13 1.04 0.76 18.04
CA SER A 13 0.22 -0.24 17.37
C SER A 13 -0.24 0.15 15.95
N SER A 14 0.47 1.00 15.23
CA SER A 14 0.23 1.25 13.79
C SER A 14 0.56 0.02 12.94
N GLY A 15 1.57 -0.74 13.33
CA GLY A 15 2.00 -1.95 12.63
C GLY A 15 2.70 -1.64 11.29
N PRO A 16 3.84 -0.94 11.29
CA PRO A 16 4.59 -0.70 10.05
C PRO A 16 4.96 -2.04 9.40
N ARG A 17 4.72 -2.15 8.09
CA ARG A 17 4.79 -3.43 7.40
C ARG A 17 5.68 -3.40 6.16
N HIS A 18 5.31 -2.69 5.12
CA HIS A 18 6.06 -2.51 3.89
C HIS A 18 6.41 -1.04 3.68
N PHE A 19 7.44 -0.80 2.92
CA PHE A 19 7.85 0.54 2.52
C PHE A 19 8.41 0.55 1.11
N ASP A 20 8.36 1.71 0.47
CA ASP A 20 9.00 1.94 -0.81
C ASP A 20 9.67 3.32 -0.84
N PHE A 21 10.70 3.45 -1.67
CA PHE A 21 11.45 4.68 -1.85
C PHE A 21 11.00 5.43 -3.09
N SER A 22 10.92 6.75 -3.00
CA SER A 22 10.81 7.55 -4.22
C SER A 22 12.00 7.28 -5.15
N PRO A 23 11.84 7.34 -6.48
CA PRO A 23 12.91 7.02 -7.43
C PRO A 23 14.19 7.85 -7.27
N ASN A 24 14.08 9.05 -6.70
CA ASN A 24 15.20 9.93 -6.37
C ASN A 24 15.81 9.67 -4.98
N ASN A 25 15.31 8.66 -4.25
CA ASN A 25 15.69 8.32 -2.87
C ASN A 25 15.54 9.48 -1.86
N LYS A 26 14.72 10.48 -2.16
CA LYS A 26 14.49 11.62 -1.26
C LYS A 26 13.42 11.31 -0.22
N PHE A 27 12.44 10.49 -0.58
CA PHE A 27 11.29 10.17 0.25
C PHE A 27 11.14 8.67 0.46
N VAL A 28 10.56 8.32 1.62
CA VAL A 28 10.20 6.94 1.98
C VAL A 28 8.73 6.92 2.39
N TYR A 29 7.99 5.94 1.88
CA TYR A 29 6.57 5.74 2.19
C TYR A 29 6.39 4.41 2.88
N VAL A 30 5.78 4.42 4.06
CA VAL A 30 5.61 3.23 4.91
C VAL A 30 4.13 2.94 5.10
N SER A 31 3.69 1.75 4.71
CA SER A 31 2.33 1.28 4.97
C SER A 31 2.21 0.69 6.38
N ASN A 32 1.15 1.06 7.11
CA ASN A 32 0.85 0.56 8.44
C ASN A 32 -0.35 -0.37 8.40
N GLU A 33 -0.12 -1.65 8.74
CA GLU A 33 -1.10 -2.73 8.60
C GLU A 33 -2.33 -2.55 9.49
N LEU A 34 -2.15 -2.02 10.73
CA LEU A 34 -3.16 -2.10 11.78
C LEU A 34 -3.98 -0.83 11.96
N ASP A 35 -3.49 0.32 11.52
CA ASP A 35 -4.22 1.59 11.62
C ASP A 35 -4.64 2.18 10.27
N GLY A 36 -4.28 1.51 9.15
CA GLY A 36 -4.75 1.91 7.83
C GLY A 36 -4.14 3.21 7.34
N THR A 37 -2.90 3.50 7.72
CA THR A 37 -2.22 4.73 7.33
C THR A 37 -1.00 4.47 6.47
N VAL A 38 -0.63 5.49 5.68
CA VAL A 38 0.69 5.63 5.07
C VAL A 38 1.40 6.79 5.75
N TYR A 39 2.65 6.56 6.15
CA TYR A 39 3.54 7.61 6.62
C TYR A 39 4.52 7.96 5.50
N SER A 40 4.70 9.25 5.24
CA SER A 40 5.75 9.74 4.37
C SER A 40 6.85 10.40 5.19
N TYR A 41 8.10 10.13 4.78
CA TYR A 41 9.31 10.63 5.41
C TYR A 41 10.22 11.27 4.37
N GLU A 42 10.88 12.36 4.72
CA GLU A 42 12.06 12.84 4.02
C GLU A 42 13.28 12.08 4.52
N MET A 43 14.09 11.55 3.59
CA MET A 43 15.33 10.85 3.92
C MET A 43 16.54 11.74 3.65
N ASN A 44 17.37 11.90 4.65
CA ASN A 44 18.68 12.51 4.47
C ASN A 44 19.63 11.51 3.80
N ASN A 45 19.91 11.71 2.52
CA ASN A 45 20.71 10.79 1.70
C ASN A 45 22.18 10.61 2.17
N LYS A 46 22.68 11.45 3.09
CA LYS A 46 24.02 11.32 3.65
C LYS A 46 24.04 10.49 4.94
N THR A 47 23.00 10.62 5.74
CA THR A 47 22.92 10.01 7.08
C THR A 47 21.92 8.87 7.14
N GLY A 48 20.97 8.77 6.18
CA GLY A 48 19.85 7.83 6.21
C GLY A 48 18.77 8.17 7.26
N ILE A 49 18.87 9.31 7.93
CA ILE A 49 17.89 9.75 8.94
C ILE A 49 16.58 10.10 8.23
N LEU A 50 15.47 9.60 8.79
CA LEU A 50 14.12 9.88 8.31
C LEU A 50 13.45 10.94 9.17
N THR A 51 12.87 11.94 8.51
CA THR A 51 12.03 12.99 9.13
C THR A 51 10.60 12.84 8.65
N GLU A 52 9.65 12.66 9.56
CA GLU A 52 8.24 12.51 9.20
C GLU A 52 7.71 13.79 8.54
N ILE A 53 6.98 13.61 7.41
CA ILE A 53 6.32 14.67 6.66
C ILE A 53 4.82 14.62 6.93
N GLN A 54 4.20 13.44 6.75
CA GLN A 54 2.75 13.29 6.74
C GLN A 54 2.32 11.91 7.21
N ARG A 55 1.09 11.84 7.73
CA ARG A 55 0.32 10.60 7.93
C ARG A 55 -1.00 10.76 7.22
N ILE A 56 -1.35 9.81 6.35
CA ILE A 56 -2.61 9.84 5.60
C ILE A 56 -3.30 8.48 5.66
N SER A 57 -4.62 8.48 5.73
CA SER A 57 -5.42 7.24 5.70
C SER A 57 -5.46 6.65 4.29
N VAL A 58 -5.46 5.31 4.20
CA VAL A 58 -5.74 4.59 2.95
C VAL A 58 -7.24 4.55 2.63
N PHE A 59 -8.09 4.92 3.57
CA PHE A 59 -9.54 4.97 3.37
C PHE A 59 -10.01 6.36 2.94
N PRO A 60 -11.12 6.43 2.17
CA PRO A 60 -11.74 7.71 1.83
C PRO A 60 -11.99 8.57 3.06
N PRO A 61 -11.85 9.90 2.97
CA PRO A 61 -12.10 10.81 4.10
C PRO A 61 -13.52 10.74 4.69
N THR A 62 -14.46 10.17 3.93
CA THR A 62 -15.88 10.01 4.32
C THR A 62 -16.13 8.75 5.16
N ILE A 63 -15.17 7.84 5.26
CA ILE A 63 -15.32 6.60 6.02
C ILE A 63 -14.62 6.75 7.36
N SER A 64 -15.38 6.67 8.46
CA SER A 64 -14.81 6.44 9.77
C SER A 64 -14.47 4.96 9.92
N HIS A 65 -13.24 4.64 10.22
CA HIS A 65 -12.77 3.28 10.47
C HIS A 65 -12.14 3.21 11.84
N GLU A 66 -12.44 2.13 12.54
CA GLU A 66 -11.80 1.84 13.80
C GLU A 66 -10.53 1.04 13.57
N ARG A 67 -9.54 1.32 14.39
CA ARG A 67 -8.28 0.60 14.41
C ARG A 67 -8.52 -0.88 14.70
N SER A 68 -7.83 -1.76 13.99
CA SER A 68 -7.81 -3.18 14.33
C SER A 68 -7.34 -3.37 15.78
N PRO A 69 -8.02 -4.19 16.58
CA PRO A 69 -7.53 -4.50 17.91
C PRO A 69 -6.13 -5.11 17.82
N PRO A 70 -5.25 -4.88 18.80
CA PRO A 70 -3.95 -5.53 18.84
C PRO A 70 -4.15 -7.04 18.86
N VAL A 71 -3.78 -7.72 17.80
CA VAL A 71 -3.92 -9.17 17.68
C VAL A 71 -2.71 -9.80 18.34
N ALA A 72 -2.91 -10.42 19.50
CA ALA A 72 -1.97 -11.38 20.04
C ALA A 72 -2.03 -12.64 19.15
N GLY A 73 -1.05 -12.78 18.26
CA GLY A 73 -0.90 -13.96 17.39
C GLY A 73 -1.88 -13.96 16.21
N TYR A 74 -1.40 -14.35 15.08
CA TYR A 74 -2.05 -14.51 13.77
C TYR A 74 -3.37 -15.33 13.77
N ALA A 75 -4.39 -14.90 14.46
CA ALA A 75 -5.68 -15.57 14.52
C ALA A 75 -6.82 -14.60 14.24
N ALA A 76 -6.89 -14.06 13.03
CA ALA A 76 -8.13 -13.53 12.49
C ALA A 76 -8.72 -14.58 11.53
N GLN A 77 -9.17 -15.71 12.07
CA GLN A 77 -10.00 -16.66 11.34
C GLN A 77 -11.47 -16.37 11.67
N GLY A 78 -12.27 -16.19 10.61
CA GLY A 78 -13.70 -16.40 10.62
C GLY A 78 -14.52 -15.31 11.31
N MET A 79 -14.86 -14.24 10.60
CA MET A 79 -16.03 -13.45 10.92
C MET A 79 -17.24 -14.11 10.24
N THR A 80 -18.18 -14.57 11.05
CA THR A 80 -19.52 -15.02 10.61
C THR A 80 -20.36 -13.80 10.25
N ASP A 81 -21.14 -13.93 9.18
CA ASP A 81 -22.14 -12.94 8.76
C ASP A 81 -23.06 -12.54 9.91
N GLY A 82 -23.13 -11.25 10.25
CA GLY A 82 -24.25 -10.75 10.98
C GLY A 82 -24.11 -9.73 12.08
N GLU A 83 -22.99 -9.01 12.30
CA GLU A 83 -23.00 -7.86 13.21
C GLU A 83 -22.07 -6.72 12.78
N ALA A 84 -22.57 -5.50 13.04
CA ALA A 84 -22.05 -4.17 12.72
C ALA A 84 -20.56 -4.08 12.35
N THR A 85 -20.36 -3.71 11.18
CA THR A 85 -19.24 -3.24 10.35
C THR A 85 -18.09 -2.53 11.08
N THR A 86 -17.40 -3.19 11.97
CA THR A 86 -16.05 -2.81 12.31
C THR A 86 -15.14 -3.36 11.21
N ILE A 87 -14.71 -2.53 10.29
CA ILE A 87 -13.74 -2.92 9.27
C ILE A 87 -12.42 -3.23 9.98
N ILE A 88 -12.03 -4.50 9.97
CA ILE A 88 -10.71 -4.90 10.45
C ILE A 88 -9.69 -4.42 9.42
N ILE A 89 -8.89 -3.45 9.77
CA ILE A 89 -7.86 -2.88 8.88
C ILE A 89 -6.74 -3.92 8.66
N LYS A 90 -6.38 -4.15 7.39
CA LYS A 90 -5.32 -5.08 6.99
C LYS A 90 -4.55 -4.56 5.78
N VAL A 91 -3.97 -3.37 5.88
CA VAL A 91 -3.10 -2.84 4.83
C VAL A 91 -1.96 -3.83 4.57
N ALA A 92 -1.59 -4.00 3.31
CA ALA A 92 -0.58 -4.99 2.94
C ALA A 92 0.63 -4.37 2.25
N ASP A 93 0.56 -4.16 0.97
CA ASP A 93 1.70 -3.79 0.15
C ASP A 93 1.64 -2.34 -0.32
N ILE A 94 2.78 -1.79 -0.72
CA ILE A 94 2.91 -0.39 -1.13
C ILE A 94 3.97 -0.28 -2.21
N HIS A 95 3.65 0.39 -3.33
CA HIS A 95 4.58 0.67 -4.41
C HIS A 95 4.36 2.05 -5.02
N ILE A 96 5.46 2.72 -5.38
CA ILE A 96 5.47 3.98 -6.10
C ILE A 96 5.83 3.74 -7.58
N THR A 97 5.24 4.53 -8.48
CA THR A 97 5.58 4.46 -9.91
C THR A 97 7.03 4.87 -10.19
N PRO A 98 7.64 4.35 -11.28
CA PRO A 98 9.03 4.69 -11.64
C PRO A 98 9.28 6.19 -11.88
N ASP A 99 8.25 6.95 -12.26
CA ASP A 99 8.32 8.41 -12.40
C ASP A 99 8.08 9.17 -11.07
N GLY A 100 7.71 8.44 -10.01
CA GLY A 100 7.50 8.96 -8.67
C GLY A 100 6.17 9.68 -8.44
N LYS A 101 5.27 9.74 -9.43
CA LYS A 101 4.05 10.56 -9.33
C LYS A 101 2.90 9.90 -8.58
N TRP A 102 2.82 8.56 -8.61
CA TRP A 102 1.69 7.82 -8.09
C TRP A 102 2.15 6.75 -7.10
N LEU A 103 1.42 6.61 -6.00
CA LEU A 103 1.66 5.59 -4.98
C LEU A 103 0.39 4.75 -4.82
N TYR A 104 0.55 3.43 -4.78
CA TYR A 104 -0.54 2.47 -4.63
C TYR A 104 -0.34 1.61 -3.40
N VAL A 105 -1.45 1.39 -2.68
CA VAL A 105 -1.45 0.62 -1.43
C VAL A 105 -2.59 -0.38 -1.44
N SER A 106 -2.31 -1.64 -1.19
CA SER A 106 -3.34 -2.68 -1.10
C SER A 106 -3.92 -2.80 0.31
N GLU A 107 -5.26 -3.00 0.40
CA GLU A 107 -5.99 -3.22 1.64
C GLU A 107 -6.80 -4.52 1.54
N ARG A 108 -6.48 -5.48 2.43
CA ARG A 108 -6.97 -6.87 2.33
C ARG A 108 -8.38 -7.09 2.86
N ALA A 109 -8.85 -6.27 3.79
CA ALA A 109 -10.17 -6.46 4.38
C ALA A 109 -11.28 -5.89 3.49
N THR A 110 -11.01 -4.76 2.83
CA THR A 110 -11.93 -4.13 1.88
C THR A 110 -11.77 -4.65 0.45
N ASN A 111 -10.68 -5.41 0.16
CA ASN A 111 -10.33 -5.89 -1.17
C ASN A 111 -10.11 -4.72 -2.17
N THR A 112 -9.36 -3.72 -1.75
CA THR A 112 -9.15 -2.50 -2.54
C THR A 112 -7.67 -2.19 -2.74
N ILE A 113 -7.40 -1.37 -3.75
CA ILE A 113 -6.15 -0.61 -3.89
C ILE A 113 -6.47 0.87 -3.76
N THR A 114 -5.76 1.55 -2.89
CA THR A 114 -5.83 3.00 -2.77
C THR A 114 -4.71 3.64 -3.57
N ALA A 115 -5.07 4.66 -4.35
CA ALA A 115 -4.16 5.47 -5.14
C ALA A 115 -3.94 6.85 -4.49
N PHE A 116 -2.70 7.31 -4.53
CA PHE A 116 -2.29 8.64 -4.08
C PHE A 116 -1.47 9.35 -5.14
N ALA A 117 -1.68 10.66 -5.28
CA ALA A 117 -0.75 11.55 -5.96
C ALA A 117 0.39 11.93 -5.01
N VAL A 118 1.61 11.97 -5.53
CA VAL A 118 2.82 12.31 -4.79
C VAL A 118 3.30 13.70 -5.19
N ASP A 119 3.49 14.58 -4.22
CA ASP A 119 4.22 15.82 -4.45
C ASP A 119 5.73 15.51 -4.57
N LEU A 120 6.28 15.65 -5.78
CA LEU A 120 7.68 15.32 -6.06
C LEU A 120 8.70 16.20 -5.33
N HIS A 121 8.29 17.34 -4.80
CA HIS A 121 9.15 18.30 -4.08
C HIS A 121 9.06 18.13 -2.57
N LEU A 122 7.86 17.92 -2.06
CA LEU A 122 7.55 17.90 -0.63
C LEU A 122 7.35 16.49 -0.06
N GLY A 123 7.11 15.47 -0.92
CA GLY A 123 6.85 14.10 -0.51
C GLY A 123 5.46 13.87 0.09
N ASN A 124 4.57 14.85 0.05
CA ASN A 124 3.20 14.72 0.53
C ASN A 124 2.38 13.84 -0.41
N LEU A 125 1.41 13.14 0.16
CA LEU A 125 0.43 12.34 -0.53
C LEU A 125 -0.93 13.03 -0.55
N THR A 126 -1.61 12.96 -1.70
CA THR A 126 -3.01 13.37 -1.87
C THR A 126 -3.83 12.17 -2.31
N TYR A 127 -4.90 11.85 -1.59
CA TYR A 127 -5.81 10.75 -1.93
C TYR A 127 -6.48 11.00 -3.29
N ILE A 128 -6.42 10.00 -4.19
CA ILE A 128 -7.08 10.00 -5.50
C ILE A 128 -8.37 9.21 -5.43
N GLY A 129 -8.28 7.94 -5.04
CA GLY A 129 -9.41 7.02 -5.05
C GLY A 129 -9.06 5.66 -4.46
N SER A 130 -10.10 4.86 -4.24
CA SER A 130 -9.99 3.45 -3.85
C SER A 130 -10.69 2.62 -4.93
N TYR A 131 -10.04 1.56 -5.37
CA TYR A 131 -10.45 0.73 -6.51
C TYR A 131 -10.62 -0.71 -6.06
N ASP A 132 -11.77 -1.30 -6.41
CA ASP A 132 -12.04 -2.70 -6.13
C ASP A 132 -11.05 -3.60 -6.87
N THR A 133 -10.61 -4.66 -6.21
CA THR A 133 -9.65 -5.62 -6.75
C THR A 133 -9.95 -7.04 -6.29
N GLU A 134 -9.00 -7.94 -6.40
CA GLU A 134 -9.12 -9.35 -6.01
C GLU A 134 -9.29 -9.52 -4.50
N LYS A 135 -9.84 -10.68 -4.12
CA LYS A 135 -10.07 -11.01 -2.71
C LYS A 135 -8.75 -11.17 -1.96
N MET A 136 -8.57 -10.41 -0.88
CA MET A 136 -7.35 -10.32 -0.06
C MET A 136 -6.11 -9.97 -0.91
N PRO A 137 -6.04 -8.77 -1.48
CA PRO A 137 -4.89 -8.32 -2.28
C PRO A 137 -3.67 -8.17 -1.37
N ARG A 138 -2.76 -9.16 -1.39
CA ARG A 138 -1.62 -9.20 -0.47
C ARG A 138 -0.36 -8.60 -1.08
N GLY A 139 0.00 -9.02 -2.28
CA GLY A 139 1.12 -8.48 -3.02
C GLY A 139 0.63 -7.72 -4.25
N ILE A 140 1.22 -6.58 -4.50
CA ILE A 140 1.06 -5.81 -5.72
C ILE A 140 2.42 -5.50 -6.31
N ASN A 141 2.48 -5.16 -7.59
CA ASN A 141 3.68 -4.58 -8.18
C ASN A 141 3.29 -3.69 -9.37
N ILE A 142 4.19 -2.80 -9.74
CA ILE A 142 4.03 -1.87 -10.86
C ILE A 142 5.03 -2.29 -11.94
N ASP A 143 4.59 -2.29 -13.22
CA ASP A 143 5.50 -2.59 -14.32
C ASP A 143 6.60 -1.53 -14.43
N PRO A 144 7.80 -1.88 -14.95
CA PRO A 144 8.95 -0.97 -15.02
C PRO A 144 8.71 0.34 -15.81
N LYS A 145 7.64 0.39 -16.62
CA LYS A 145 7.25 1.61 -17.35
C LYS A 145 6.17 2.43 -16.63
N GLY A 146 5.62 1.92 -15.52
CA GLY A 146 4.59 2.61 -14.75
C GLY A 146 3.22 2.66 -15.42
N ASN A 147 2.91 1.70 -16.31
CA ASN A 147 1.64 1.66 -17.02
C ASN A 147 0.57 0.82 -16.33
N PHE A 148 0.99 -0.17 -15.52
CA PHE A 148 0.10 -1.16 -14.94
C PHE A 148 0.41 -1.43 -13.48
N VAL A 149 -0.64 -1.64 -12.67
CA VAL A 149 -0.56 -2.28 -11.35
C VAL A 149 -1.07 -3.71 -11.49
N ILE A 150 -0.29 -4.67 -11.02
CA ILE A 150 -0.63 -6.08 -11.00
C ILE A 150 -0.87 -6.50 -9.55
N VAL A 151 -1.95 -7.23 -9.31
CA VAL A 151 -2.46 -7.54 -7.96
C VAL A 151 -2.64 -9.03 -7.78
N ALA A 152 -2.03 -9.60 -6.74
CA ALA A 152 -2.23 -10.99 -6.34
C ALA A 152 -3.38 -11.11 -5.33
N GLY A 153 -4.46 -11.79 -5.71
CA GLY A 153 -5.61 -12.07 -4.85
C GLY A 153 -5.45 -13.35 -4.06
N GLN A 154 -4.93 -13.26 -2.85
CA GLN A 154 -4.58 -14.39 -2.00
C GLN A 154 -5.73 -15.39 -1.78
N LYS A 155 -6.99 -14.94 -1.81
CA LYS A 155 -8.18 -15.76 -1.57
C LYS A 155 -9.09 -15.90 -2.79
N SER A 156 -8.61 -15.52 -3.97
CA SER A 156 -9.32 -15.70 -5.24
C SER A 156 -8.58 -16.58 -6.22
N ASP A 157 -7.31 -16.93 -5.95
CA ASP A 157 -6.45 -17.70 -6.86
C ASP A 157 -6.32 -17.03 -8.24
N HIS A 158 -6.37 -15.71 -8.26
CA HIS A 158 -6.29 -14.90 -9.48
C HIS A 158 -5.33 -13.74 -9.33
N VAL A 159 -4.89 -13.25 -10.47
CA VAL A 159 -4.13 -12.02 -10.63
C VAL A 159 -4.96 -11.02 -11.45
N LEU A 160 -5.05 -9.79 -10.98
CA LEU A 160 -5.72 -8.69 -11.66
C LEU A 160 -4.70 -7.71 -12.23
N VAL A 161 -5.01 -7.15 -13.40
CA VAL A 161 -4.22 -6.10 -14.04
C VAL A 161 -5.06 -4.84 -14.14
N HIS A 162 -4.55 -3.75 -13.57
CA HIS A 162 -5.12 -2.41 -13.73
C HIS A 162 -4.18 -1.55 -14.56
N ALA A 163 -4.72 -0.81 -15.54
CA ALA A 163 -4.00 0.25 -16.22
C ALA A 163 -3.96 1.50 -15.31
N ILE A 164 -2.81 2.15 -15.28
CA ILE A 164 -2.61 3.45 -14.64
C ILE A 164 -2.89 4.56 -15.64
N ASN A 165 -3.76 5.50 -15.29
CA ASN A 165 -3.89 6.74 -16.06
C ASN A 165 -2.64 7.61 -15.77
N PRO A 166 -1.79 7.91 -16.78
CA PRO A 166 -0.52 8.62 -16.55
C PRO A 166 -0.69 10.09 -16.14
N GLU A 167 -1.89 10.66 -16.31
CA GLU A 167 -2.17 12.06 -15.97
C GLU A 167 -2.87 12.21 -14.61
N THR A 168 -3.65 11.20 -14.20
CA THR A 168 -4.49 11.30 -12.98
C THR A 168 -4.13 10.29 -11.90
N GLY A 169 -3.37 9.24 -12.22
CA GLY A 169 -3.06 8.12 -11.32
C GLY A 169 -4.25 7.19 -11.04
N GLU A 170 -5.39 7.44 -11.66
CA GLU A 170 -6.57 6.59 -11.53
C GLU A 170 -6.33 5.21 -12.14
N LEU A 171 -6.92 4.18 -11.52
CA LEU A 171 -6.83 2.81 -11.98
C LEU A 171 -8.05 2.41 -12.79
N LYS A 172 -7.80 1.72 -13.90
CA LYS A 172 -8.84 1.09 -14.72
C LYS A 172 -8.57 -0.40 -14.82
N LEU A 173 -9.52 -1.23 -14.38
CA LEU A 173 -9.45 -2.67 -14.58
C LEU A 173 -9.30 -3.01 -16.06
N MET A 174 -8.31 -3.82 -16.40
CA MET A 174 -8.01 -4.27 -17.75
C MET A 174 -8.37 -5.74 -17.93
N ASP A 175 -7.79 -6.60 -17.09
CA ASP A 175 -7.93 -8.04 -17.26
C ASP A 175 -7.74 -8.80 -15.94
N ARG A 176 -8.15 -10.07 -15.94
CA ARG A 176 -8.11 -10.99 -14.83
C ARG A 176 -7.63 -12.37 -15.28
N TYR A 177 -6.62 -12.91 -14.62
CA TYR A 177 -6.00 -14.18 -14.98
C TYR A 177 -6.05 -15.16 -13.82
N GLU A 178 -6.31 -16.44 -14.11
CA GLU A 178 -6.11 -17.51 -13.14
C GLU A 178 -4.62 -17.66 -12.81
N SER A 179 -4.34 -17.89 -11.53
CA SER A 179 -3.00 -18.17 -11.03
C SER A 179 -2.97 -19.50 -10.27
N GLY A 180 -1.82 -19.84 -9.68
CA GLY A 180 -1.77 -20.89 -8.67
C GLY A 180 -2.55 -20.51 -7.41
N LYS A 181 -2.74 -21.46 -6.50
CA LYS A 181 -3.41 -21.22 -5.22
C LYS A 181 -2.62 -20.29 -4.33
N ASP A 182 -3.35 -19.41 -3.62
CA ASP A 182 -2.83 -18.51 -2.59
C ASP A 182 -1.69 -17.59 -3.10
N PRO A 183 -1.86 -16.90 -4.27
CA PRO A 183 -0.85 -16.00 -4.77
C PRO A 183 -0.68 -14.82 -3.80
N ASN A 184 0.57 -14.52 -3.42
CA ASN A 184 0.83 -13.52 -2.38
C ASN A 184 2.01 -12.60 -2.67
N TRP A 185 2.67 -12.79 -3.81
CA TRP A 185 3.79 -11.98 -4.26
C TRP A 185 3.77 -11.81 -5.78
N ILE A 186 4.11 -10.62 -6.25
CA ILE A 186 4.28 -10.30 -7.68
C ILE A 186 5.70 -9.78 -7.88
N GLU A 187 6.39 -10.36 -8.84
CA GLU A 187 7.68 -9.84 -9.32
C GLU A 187 7.59 -9.62 -10.82
N ILE A 188 7.97 -8.43 -11.28
CA ILE A 188 7.96 -8.07 -12.70
C ILE A 188 9.41 -7.81 -13.11
N VAL A 189 9.88 -8.59 -14.08
CA VAL A 189 11.25 -8.51 -14.58
C VAL A 189 11.25 -8.12 -16.06
N GLU A 190 12.00 -7.09 -16.42
CA GLU A 190 12.25 -6.73 -17.81
C GLU A 190 13.47 -7.50 -18.30
N PHE A 191 13.31 -8.22 -19.40
CA PHE A 191 14.41 -8.90 -20.09
C PHE A 191 14.92 -7.98 -21.21
N ASN A 192 16.20 -7.65 -21.16
CA ASN A 192 16.91 -6.89 -22.22
C ASN A 192 17.33 -7.81 -23.37
#